data_0e2353349fd887c866bddba5e331ab6b
#
_entry.id   0e2353349fd887c866bddba5e331ab6b
#
_cell.length_a   1.000
_cell.length_b   1.000
_cell.length_c   1.000
_cell.angle_alpha   90.00
_cell.angle_beta   90.00
_cell.angle_gamma   90.00
#
_symmetry.space_group_name_H-M   'P 1'
#
loop_
_entity.id
_entity.type
_entity.pdbx_description
1 polymer ?
#
loop_
_entity_poly.entity_id
_entity_poly.type
_entity_poly.pdbx_seq_one_letter_code
_entity_poly.pdbx_strand_id
1 'polypeptide(L)'
;MGHDMAGQDLGGCPMMGDMMGFGRRGMKQGMGHSAMMHSVPMMEGRLAYIKADLEITDAQTPAWDAYAGAVRAQHATMETMHADMMKAKESGGVLERMDARIKTMESKVASLKALKPVTEALYTQLTDEQKKKADQLLGGRCGMM
;
A
#
# COMPACT_ATOMS: atom_id res chain seq x y z
N MET A 1 -32.24 30.88 12.87
CA MET A 1 -31.47 29.87 13.63
C MET A 1 -31.02 28.83 12.65
N GLY A 2 -29.85 29.00 12.09
CA GLY A 2 -29.23 28.10 11.13
C GLY A 2 -28.36 27.09 11.85
N HIS A 3 -28.51 25.83 11.57
CA HIS A 3 -27.53 24.81 11.88
C HIS A 3 -26.87 24.40 10.57
N ASP A 4 -25.72 25.00 10.31
CA ASP A 4 -24.74 24.53 9.34
C ASP A 4 -24.19 23.19 9.82
N MET A 5 -24.70 22.11 9.25
CA MET A 5 -23.99 20.83 9.34
C MET A 5 -22.90 20.81 8.28
N ALA A 6 -21.69 21.12 8.73
CA ALA A 6 -20.48 20.95 7.98
C ALA A 6 -20.38 19.54 7.41
N GLY A 7 -20.33 19.46 6.09
CA GLY A 7 -20.10 18.23 5.36
C GLY A 7 -18.78 17.60 5.77
N GLN A 8 -18.84 16.40 6.29
CA GLN A 8 -17.66 15.56 6.45
C GLN A 8 -17.22 15.11 5.07
N ASP A 9 -16.20 15.77 4.55
CA ASP A 9 -15.43 15.30 3.40
C ASP A 9 -14.92 13.89 3.71
N LEU A 10 -15.62 12.91 3.17
CA LEU A 10 -15.11 11.54 3.06
C LEU A 10 -14.02 11.58 2.00
N GLY A 11 -12.81 11.96 2.42
CA GLY A 11 -11.62 11.94 1.58
C GLY A 11 -11.43 10.56 0.98
N GLY A 12 -11.87 10.40 -0.25
CA GLY A 12 -11.66 9.21 -1.04
C GLY A 12 -10.16 9.00 -1.26
N CYS A 13 -9.71 7.77 -1.12
CA CYS A 13 -8.33 7.40 -1.47
C CYS A 13 -8.05 7.82 -2.91
N PRO A 14 -6.96 8.55 -3.19
CA PRO A 14 -6.65 9.05 -4.53
C PRO A 14 -6.38 7.95 -5.57
N MET A 15 -6.36 6.69 -5.18
CA MET A 15 -6.17 5.56 -6.10
C MET A 15 -7.37 5.21 -6.99
N MET A 16 -8.59 5.69 -6.69
CA MET A 16 -9.77 5.42 -7.53
C MET A 16 -10.12 6.56 -8.48
N GLY A 17 -9.51 7.74 -8.33
CA GLY A 17 -9.83 8.91 -9.16
C GLY A 17 -9.13 8.97 -10.51
N ASP A 18 -8.05 8.22 -10.70
CA ASP A 18 -7.19 8.37 -11.89
C ASP A 18 -7.58 7.50 -13.10
N MET A 19 -8.67 6.75 -13.00
CA MET A 19 -9.09 5.84 -14.06
C MET A 19 -10.13 6.41 -15.03
N MET A 20 -10.68 7.59 -14.82
CA MET A 20 -11.73 8.16 -15.69
C MET A 20 -11.61 9.66 -15.96
N GLY A 21 -10.41 10.17 -16.14
CA GLY A 21 -10.18 11.56 -16.49
C GLY A 21 -9.45 11.74 -17.81
N PHE A 22 -10.15 11.77 -18.95
CA PHE A 22 -9.67 12.37 -20.19
C PHE A 22 -9.50 13.88 -19.99
N GLY A 23 -8.32 14.34 -19.65
CA GLY A 23 -7.97 15.75 -19.52
C GLY A 23 -6.51 15.98 -19.88
N ARG A 24 -6.22 16.16 -21.17
CA ARG A 24 -4.94 16.68 -21.66
C ARG A 24 -4.77 18.13 -21.17
N ARG A 25 -4.00 18.37 -20.15
CA ARG A 25 -3.12 19.54 -19.89
C ARG A 25 -2.78 19.61 -18.40
N GLY A 26 -1.52 19.37 -18.08
CA GLY A 26 -1.01 19.58 -16.72
C GLY A 26 -0.11 18.49 -16.16
N MET A 27 0.41 17.56 -16.98
CA MET A 27 1.11 16.34 -16.54
C MET A 27 2.60 16.47 -16.27
N LYS A 28 3.14 17.65 -15.97
CA LYS A 28 4.60 17.78 -15.79
C LYS A 28 5.10 17.96 -14.34
N GLN A 29 4.23 18.08 -13.36
CA GLN A 29 4.67 18.32 -11.97
C GLN A 29 4.24 17.27 -10.94
N GLY A 30 3.40 16.30 -11.29
CA GLY A 30 2.86 15.28 -10.36
C GLY A 30 3.66 13.98 -10.27
N MET A 31 4.53 13.67 -11.25
CA MET A 31 5.21 12.38 -11.32
C MET A 31 6.33 12.18 -10.28
N GLY A 32 6.94 13.26 -9.78
CA GLY A 32 8.04 13.17 -8.81
C GLY A 32 7.61 12.73 -7.42
N HIS A 33 6.46 13.19 -6.95
CA HIS A 33 5.99 12.89 -5.59
C HIS A 33 5.43 11.47 -5.44
N SER A 34 4.72 10.98 -6.43
CA SER A 34 4.12 9.62 -6.38
C SER A 34 5.19 8.53 -6.47
N ALA A 35 6.21 8.72 -7.32
CA ALA A 35 7.33 7.78 -7.42
C ALA A 35 8.19 7.75 -6.15
N MET A 36 8.32 8.89 -5.46
CA MET A 36 9.09 9.00 -4.22
C MET A 36 8.40 8.28 -3.05
N MET A 37 7.06 8.31 -3.00
CA MET A 37 6.26 7.64 -1.97
C MET A 37 6.31 6.11 -2.03
N HIS A 38 6.71 5.53 -3.16
CA HIS A 38 6.78 4.08 -3.39
C HIS A 38 8.22 3.58 -3.50
N SER A 39 9.20 4.41 -3.15
CA SER A 39 10.61 4.02 -3.19
C SER A 39 10.97 3.08 -2.03
N VAL A 40 11.95 2.19 -2.26
CA VAL A 40 12.49 1.27 -1.24
C VAL A 40 12.90 2.02 0.04
N PRO A 41 13.62 3.17 -0.02
CA PRO A 41 13.96 3.92 1.20
C PRO A 41 12.76 4.39 2.01
N MET A 42 11.66 4.79 1.36
CA MET A 42 10.44 5.20 2.05
C MET A 42 9.74 4.02 2.72
N MET A 43 9.71 2.88 2.06
CA MET A 43 9.17 1.65 2.65
C MET A 43 9.99 1.23 3.89
N GLU A 44 11.31 1.21 3.80
CA GLU A 44 12.18 0.86 4.94
C GLU A 44 12.05 1.87 6.08
N GLY A 45 12.00 3.17 5.78
CA GLY A 45 11.75 4.21 6.77
C GLY A 45 10.41 4.03 7.48
N ARG A 46 9.38 3.63 6.75
CA ARG A 46 8.06 3.33 7.31
C ARG A 46 8.06 2.09 8.19
N LEU A 47 8.73 1.02 7.78
CA LEU A 47 8.90 -0.18 8.61
C LEU A 47 9.64 0.15 9.91
N ALA A 48 10.72 0.92 9.83
CA ALA A 48 11.48 1.36 11.00
C ALA A 48 10.62 2.22 11.94
N TYR A 49 9.85 3.15 11.40
CA TYR A 49 8.92 3.97 12.17
C TYR A 49 7.87 3.11 12.89
N ILE A 50 7.21 2.20 12.19
CA ILE A 50 6.18 1.33 12.77
C ILE A 50 6.78 0.43 13.87
N LYS A 51 7.96 -0.14 13.64
CA LYS A 51 8.67 -0.95 14.63
C LYS A 51 8.94 -0.17 15.92
N ALA A 52 9.38 1.07 15.79
CA ALA A 52 9.68 1.94 16.91
C ALA A 52 8.40 2.38 17.64
N ASP A 53 7.34 2.77 16.91
CA ASP A 53 6.09 3.24 17.51
C ASP A 53 5.32 2.12 18.20
N LEU A 54 5.39 0.89 17.68
CA LEU A 54 4.85 -0.31 18.32
C LEU A 54 5.69 -0.80 19.50
N GLU A 55 6.90 -0.27 19.68
CA GLU A 55 7.83 -0.70 20.75
C GLU A 55 8.03 -2.24 20.72
N ILE A 56 8.33 -2.77 19.51
CA ILE A 56 8.51 -4.22 19.32
C ILE A 56 9.64 -4.74 20.21
N THR A 57 9.32 -5.68 21.09
CA THR A 57 10.27 -6.30 22.01
C THR A 57 11.13 -7.35 21.31
N ASP A 58 12.22 -7.77 21.96
CA ASP A 58 13.10 -8.82 21.45
C ASP A 58 12.33 -10.14 21.21
N ALA A 59 11.39 -10.48 22.09
CA ALA A 59 10.55 -11.66 21.95
C ALA A 59 9.61 -11.58 20.72
N GLN A 60 9.18 -10.39 20.34
CA GLN A 60 8.30 -10.12 19.20
C GLN A 60 9.08 -9.95 17.88
N THR A 61 10.39 -9.77 17.95
CA THR A 61 11.25 -9.50 16.78
C THR A 61 11.13 -10.56 15.69
N PRO A 62 11.11 -11.88 15.95
CA PRO A 62 10.96 -12.88 14.88
C PRO A 62 9.64 -12.72 14.09
N ALA A 63 8.54 -12.45 14.77
CA ALA A 63 7.25 -12.21 14.11
C ALA A 63 7.23 -10.89 13.32
N TRP A 64 7.88 -9.86 13.86
CA TRP A 64 8.08 -8.60 13.16
C TRP A 64 8.89 -8.77 11.88
N ASP A 65 10.01 -9.51 11.94
CA ASP A 65 10.90 -9.72 10.79
C ASP A 65 10.20 -10.51 9.68
N ALA A 66 9.37 -11.49 10.05
CA ALA A 66 8.52 -12.22 9.09
C ALA A 66 7.51 -11.28 8.40
N TYR A 67 6.85 -10.41 9.16
CA TYR A 67 5.96 -9.38 8.63
C TYR A 67 6.69 -8.40 7.70
N ALA A 68 7.81 -7.84 8.14
CA ALA A 68 8.61 -6.90 7.37
C ALA A 68 9.14 -7.54 6.07
N GLY A 69 9.54 -8.82 6.13
CA GLY A 69 9.95 -9.59 4.96
C GLY A 69 8.83 -9.74 3.92
N ALA A 70 7.61 -10.03 4.37
CA ALA A 70 6.45 -10.13 3.49
C ALA A 70 6.08 -8.78 2.86
N VAL A 71 6.20 -7.69 3.61
CA VAL A 71 5.99 -6.32 3.08
C VAL A 71 7.01 -5.98 2.00
N ARG A 72 8.28 -6.31 2.21
CA ARG A 72 9.34 -6.12 1.20
C ARG A 72 9.08 -6.92 -0.06
N ALA A 73 8.68 -8.18 0.09
CA ALA A 73 8.33 -9.04 -1.04
C ALA A 73 7.13 -8.50 -1.83
N GLN A 74 6.12 -8.00 -1.11
CA GLN A 74 4.97 -7.35 -1.74
C GLN A 74 5.40 -6.10 -2.52
N HIS A 75 6.26 -5.27 -1.96
CA HIS A 75 6.77 -4.07 -2.63
C HIS A 75 7.51 -4.44 -3.92
N ALA A 76 8.42 -5.40 -3.89
CA ALA A 76 9.16 -5.86 -5.07
C ALA A 76 8.20 -6.40 -6.16
N THR A 77 7.17 -7.13 -5.76
CA THR A 77 6.12 -7.60 -6.70
C THR A 77 5.39 -6.43 -7.34
N MET A 78 5.03 -5.40 -6.58
CA MET A 78 4.34 -4.21 -7.07
C MET A 78 5.21 -3.40 -8.05
N GLU A 79 6.52 -3.29 -7.81
CA GLU A 79 7.45 -2.64 -8.74
C GLU A 79 7.50 -3.37 -10.10
N THR A 80 7.63 -4.70 -10.07
CA THR A 80 7.62 -5.52 -11.29
C THR A 80 6.32 -5.34 -12.07
N MET A 81 5.19 -5.36 -11.38
CA MET A 81 3.89 -5.18 -12.00
C MET A 81 3.68 -3.80 -12.58
N HIS A 82 4.19 -2.77 -11.91
CA HIS A 82 4.15 -1.42 -12.43
C HIS A 82 4.91 -1.32 -13.75
N ALA A 83 6.10 -1.93 -13.83
CA ALA A 83 6.89 -1.99 -15.06
C ALA A 83 6.15 -2.74 -16.19
N ASP A 84 5.52 -3.88 -15.90
CA ASP A 84 4.74 -4.65 -16.87
C ASP A 84 3.51 -3.87 -17.37
N MET A 85 2.82 -3.18 -16.49
CA MET A 85 1.70 -2.29 -16.83
C MET A 85 2.13 -1.13 -17.73
N MET A 86 3.27 -0.52 -17.46
CA MET A 86 3.79 0.57 -18.29
C MET A 86 4.14 0.07 -19.70
N LYS A 87 4.77 -1.09 -19.83
CA LYS A 87 5.03 -1.72 -21.12
C LYS A 87 3.75 -2.02 -21.90
N ALA A 88 2.74 -2.58 -21.24
CA ALA A 88 1.45 -2.86 -21.87
C ALA A 88 0.71 -1.59 -22.30
N LYS A 89 0.91 -0.47 -21.62
CA LYS A 89 0.38 0.85 -22.01
C LYS A 89 1.03 1.41 -23.28
N GLU A 90 2.34 1.23 -23.41
CA GLU A 90 3.12 1.81 -24.53
C GLU A 90 2.94 1.02 -25.83
N SER A 91 2.94 -0.30 -25.78
CA SER A 91 2.98 -1.16 -26.97
C SER A 91 1.77 -2.06 -27.15
N GLY A 92 0.91 -2.19 -26.12
CA GLY A 92 -0.14 -3.18 -26.09
C GLY A 92 -1.49 -2.70 -26.65
N GLY A 93 -2.19 -3.62 -27.31
CA GLY A 93 -3.59 -3.46 -27.70
C GLY A 93 -4.53 -3.50 -26.48
N VAL A 94 -5.84 -3.45 -26.73
CA VAL A 94 -6.86 -3.47 -25.68
C VAL A 94 -6.78 -4.76 -24.86
N LEU A 95 -6.62 -5.92 -25.52
CA LEU A 95 -6.57 -7.21 -24.87
C LEU A 95 -5.34 -7.37 -23.99
N GLU A 96 -4.15 -6.98 -24.48
CA GLU A 96 -2.90 -7.03 -23.72
C GLU A 96 -2.94 -6.13 -22.47
N ARG A 97 -3.59 -4.97 -22.56
CA ARG A 97 -3.81 -4.11 -21.41
C ARG A 97 -4.78 -4.72 -20.40
N MET A 98 -5.80 -5.43 -20.86
CA MET A 98 -6.72 -6.15 -19.99
C MET A 98 -6.01 -7.30 -19.28
N ASP A 99 -5.20 -8.08 -20.01
CA ASP A 99 -4.43 -9.21 -19.45
C ASP A 99 -3.41 -8.70 -18.40
N ALA A 100 -2.70 -7.63 -18.68
CA ALA A 100 -1.78 -7.00 -17.73
C ALA A 100 -2.52 -6.55 -16.45
N ARG A 101 -3.73 -6.05 -16.59
CA ARG A 101 -4.56 -5.64 -15.46
C ARG A 101 -5.05 -6.82 -14.63
N ILE A 102 -5.50 -7.90 -15.27
CA ILE A 102 -5.90 -9.14 -14.61
C ILE A 102 -4.70 -9.69 -13.81
N LYS A 103 -3.54 -9.84 -14.45
CA LYS A 103 -2.31 -10.30 -13.81
C LYS A 103 -1.92 -9.47 -12.62
N THR A 104 -2.04 -8.14 -12.72
CA THR A 104 -1.78 -7.21 -11.61
C THR A 104 -2.71 -7.48 -10.43
N MET A 105 -3.99 -7.65 -10.68
CA MET A 105 -4.97 -7.92 -9.62
C MET A 105 -4.76 -9.28 -8.97
N GLU A 106 -4.48 -10.32 -9.74
CA GLU A 106 -4.18 -11.68 -9.23
C GLU A 106 -2.95 -11.66 -8.31
N SER A 107 -1.88 -10.99 -8.73
CA SER A 107 -0.67 -10.89 -7.92
C SER A 107 -0.89 -10.04 -6.67
N LYS A 108 -1.72 -9.01 -6.74
CA LYS A 108 -2.10 -8.23 -5.57
C LYS A 108 -2.86 -9.10 -4.55
N VAL A 109 -3.79 -9.91 -5.02
CA VAL A 109 -4.52 -10.87 -4.17
C VAL A 109 -3.56 -11.91 -3.59
N ALA A 110 -2.63 -12.45 -4.37
CA ALA A 110 -1.61 -13.39 -3.90
C ALA A 110 -0.72 -12.78 -2.81
N SER A 111 -0.28 -11.54 -3.00
CA SER A 111 0.53 -10.81 -2.01
C SER A 111 -0.23 -10.60 -0.69
N LEU A 112 -1.51 -10.23 -0.75
CA LEU A 112 -2.35 -10.08 0.44
C LEU A 112 -2.57 -11.40 1.17
N LYS A 113 -2.76 -12.50 0.42
CA LYS A 113 -2.87 -13.85 1.00
C LYS A 113 -1.58 -14.29 1.70
N ALA A 114 -0.42 -13.88 1.20
CA ALA A 114 0.86 -14.16 1.83
C ALA A 114 1.11 -13.27 3.07
N LEU A 115 0.70 -12.00 3.01
CA LEU A 115 0.87 -11.04 4.10
C LEU A 115 -0.05 -11.34 5.30
N LYS A 116 -1.26 -11.82 5.05
CA LYS A 116 -2.26 -12.06 6.10
C LYS A 116 -1.76 -12.97 7.24
N PRO A 117 -1.22 -14.18 7.00
CA PRO A 117 -0.80 -15.07 8.09
C PRO A 117 0.36 -14.51 8.91
N VAL A 118 1.30 -13.80 8.31
CA VAL A 118 2.42 -13.18 9.06
C VAL A 118 1.95 -11.98 9.87
N THR A 119 0.94 -11.25 9.38
CA THR A 119 0.29 -10.17 10.13
C THR A 119 -0.48 -10.74 11.32
N GLU A 120 -1.22 -11.83 11.15
CA GLU A 120 -1.94 -12.52 12.23
C GLU A 120 -0.95 -13.03 13.30
N ALA A 121 0.16 -13.66 12.88
CA ALA A 121 1.18 -14.15 13.78
C ALA A 121 1.82 -13.00 14.61
N LEU A 122 2.11 -11.87 13.98
CA LEU A 122 2.59 -10.69 14.67
C LEU A 122 1.52 -10.16 15.65
N TYR A 123 0.29 -9.96 15.17
CA TYR A 123 -0.80 -9.39 15.93
C TYR A 123 -1.14 -10.19 17.20
N THR A 124 -1.04 -11.51 17.15
CA THR A 124 -1.28 -12.38 18.34
C THR A 124 -0.23 -12.19 19.43
N GLN A 125 0.97 -11.75 19.10
CA GLN A 125 2.05 -11.49 20.07
C GLN A 125 2.04 -10.07 20.64
N LEU A 126 1.23 -9.17 20.07
CA LEU A 126 1.12 -7.79 20.54
C LEU A 126 0.27 -7.70 21.80
N THR A 127 0.62 -6.77 22.68
CA THR A 127 -0.23 -6.37 23.80
C THR A 127 -1.48 -5.63 23.32
N ASP A 128 -2.49 -5.46 24.16
CA ASP A 128 -3.72 -4.75 23.80
C ASP A 128 -3.48 -3.28 23.40
N GLU A 129 -2.49 -2.63 24.02
CA GLU A 129 -2.08 -1.26 23.65
C GLU A 129 -1.38 -1.23 22.30
N GLN A 130 -0.45 -2.18 22.07
CA GLN A 130 0.21 -2.34 20.77
C GLN A 130 -0.80 -2.67 19.65
N LYS A 131 -1.80 -3.50 19.92
CA LYS A 131 -2.88 -3.81 18.95
C LYS A 131 -3.65 -2.57 18.53
N LYS A 132 -4.00 -1.68 19.45
CA LYS A 132 -4.66 -0.41 19.12
C LYS A 132 -3.82 0.47 18.21
N LYS A 133 -2.52 0.57 18.46
CA LYS A 133 -1.59 1.26 17.58
C LYS A 133 -1.45 0.55 16.23
N ALA A 134 -1.33 -0.77 16.23
CA ALA A 134 -1.23 -1.57 15.02
C ALA A 134 -2.47 -1.41 14.12
N ASP A 135 -3.67 -1.37 14.67
CA ASP A 135 -4.91 -1.13 13.92
C ASP A 135 -4.89 0.21 13.18
N GLN A 136 -4.29 1.22 13.77
CA GLN A 136 -4.12 2.54 13.14
C GLN A 136 -3.02 2.55 12.08
N LEU A 137 -1.89 1.91 12.37
CA LEU A 137 -0.69 1.95 11.53
C LEU A 137 -0.74 0.94 10.38
N LEU A 138 -1.24 -0.27 10.64
CA LEU A 138 -1.29 -1.38 9.69
C LEU A 138 -2.61 -1.45 8.93
N GLY A 139 -3.71 -1.03 9.57
CA GLY A 139 -5.07 -1.02 9.01
C GLY A 139 -5.48 0.27 8.32
N GLY A 140 -4.61 1.26 8.24
CA GLY A 140 -4.90 2.55 7.59
C GLY A 140 -5.33 2.37 6.13
N ARG A 141 -6.36 3.09 5.70
CA ARG A 141 -6.97 3.01 4.35
C ARG A 141 -5.98 3.18 3.19
N CYS A 142 -4.89 3.86 3.44
CA CYS A 142 -3.77 4.05 2.51
C CYS A 142 -2.48 3.43 3.11
N GLY A 143 -2.63 2.47 3.99
CA GLY A 143 -1.54 1.69 4.53
C GLY A 143 -0.78 0.95 3.44
N MET A 144 0.24 0.22 3.79
CA MET A 144 1.18 -0.48 2.90
C MET A 144 0.55 -1.48 1.91
N MET A 145 -0.72 -1.27 1.54
CA MET A 145 -1.40 -2.08 0.53
C MET A 145 -1.54 -1.34 -0.79
#